data_0032c7b21112fd93efd77cee69c5bdfe
#
_entry.id   0032c7b21112fd93efd77cee69c5bdfe
#
_cell.length_a   1.000
_cell.length_b   1.000
_cell.length_c   1.000
_cell.angle_alpha   90.00
_cell.angle_beta   90.00
_cell.angle_gamma   90.00
#
_symmetry.space_group_name_H-M   'P 1'
#
loop_
_entity.id
_entity.type
_entity.pdbx_description
1 polymer ?
#
loop_
_entity_poly.entity_id
_entity_poly.type
_entity_poly.pdbx_seq_one_letter_code
_entity_poly.pdbx_strand_id
1 'polypeptide(L)'
;MTNPYVAQMRQWRQTLTKDQRWAILISADPDALASALALKRIMAHRVRGVDIFRINEVTRPDNLAMIRYLRIPAKLWQPEKADLYTNFAMVDSQPHHNPAFQGITFDLIIDHHPLTAGQLPQAPFCDIRPGFGATSTMMTRYLQGLRIKPGPLLSTALLYGIRTDTATFERSGGEDDLRAYQWLIKHADATLLRRIIRSEYLRAWLPLFSRAFRSLRDCRG
;
A
#
# COMPACT_ATOMS: atom_id res chain seq x y z
N MET A 1 -27.37 3.85 0.21
CA MET A 1 -27.02 3.05 1.40
C MET A 1 -25.56 3.28 1.74
N THR A 2 -25.22 3.58 2.99
CA THR A 2 -23.83 3.77 3.41
C THR A 2 -23.15 2.40 3.42
N ASN A 3 -22.03 2.25 2.71
CA ASN A 3 -21.25 1.02 2.70
C ASN A 3 -20.84 0.68 4.16
N PRO A 4 -21.16 -0.54 4.68
CA PRO A 4 -20.94 -0.89 6.08
C PRO A 4 -19.49 -0.73 6.53
N TYR A 5 -18.54 -1.00 5.65
CA TYR A 5 -17.11 -0.88 5.94
C TYR A 5 -16.65 0.58 6.09
N VAL A 6 -17.25 1.49 5.31
CA VAL A 6 -17.01 2.93 5.48
C VAL A 6 -17.59 3.41 6.81
N ALA A 7 -18.74 2.87 7.23
CA ALA A 7 -19.32 3.20 8.55
C ALA A 7 -18.39 2.72 9.68
N GLN A 8 -17.88 1.50 9.60
CA GLN A 8 -16.93 0.93 10.55
C GLN A 8 -15.63 1.75 10.61
N MET A 9 -15.04 2.10 9.46
CA MET A 9 -13.86 2.98 9.41
C MET A 9 -14.13 4.36 10.01
N ARG A 10 -15.33 4.91 9.80
CA ARG A 10 -15.72 6.20 10.38
C ARG A 10 -15.82 6.10 11.90
N GLN A 11 -16.40 5.03 12.42
CA GLN A 11 -16.51 4.77 13.85
C GLN A 11 -15.11 4.58 14.46
N TRP A 12 -14.26 3.73 13.87
CA TRP A 12 -12.89 3.56 14.33
C TRP A 12 -12.12 4.89 14.33
N ARG A 13 -12.26 5.71 13.30
CA ARG A 13 -11.58 7.02 13.24
C ARG A 13 -12.03 7.99 14.35
N GLN A 14 -13.21 7.78 14.96
CA GLN A 14 -13.68 8.57 16.09
C GLN A 14 -13.00 8.15 17.41
N THR A 15 -12.46 6.93 17.51
CA THR A 15 -11.74 6.46 18.70
C THR A 15 -10.29 6.96 18.76
N LEU A 16 -9.79 7.59 17.69
CA LEU A 16 -8.43 8.12 17.65
C LEU A 16 -8.28 9.36 18.54
N THR A 17 -7.20 9.40 19.32
CA THR A 17 -6.90 10.45 20.30
C THR A 17 -5.49 11.02 20.14
N LYS A 18 -5.25 12.21 20.70
CA LYS A 18 -4.00 12.96 20.54
C LYS A 18 -2.79 12.42 21.32
N ASP A 19 -3.00 11.51 22.24
CA ASP A 19 -1.97 10.80 22.96
C ASP A 19 -1.41 9.60 22.20
N GLN A 20 -2.16 9.09 21.22
CA GLN A 20 -1.75 7.94 20.41
C GLN A 20 -0.64 8.29 19.42
N ARG A 21 0.38 7.45 19.38
CA ARG A 21 1.43 7.45 18.35
C ARG A 21 1.45 6.11 17.63
N TRP A 22 1.27 6.13 16.32
CA TRP A 22 1.05 4.95 15.51
C TRP A 22 2.26 4.60 14.64
N ALA A 23 2.62 3.31 14.61
CA ALA A 23 3.50 2.73 13.61
C ALA A 23 2.66 1.94 12.60
N ILE A 24 2.77 2.27 11.31
CA ILE A 24 2.20 1.46 10.22
C ILE A 24 3.31 0.59 9.68
N LEU A 25 3.17 -0.74 9.82
CA LEU A 25 4.14 -1.72 9.35
C LEU A 25 3.66 -2.32 8.02
N ILE A 26 4.57 -2.41 7.05
CA ILE A 26 4.29 -2.94 5.71
C ILE A 26 5.43 -3.83 5.21
N SER A 27 5.09 -4.81 4.37
CA SER A 27 6.01 -5.41 3.43
C SER A 27 6.00 -4.55 2.17
N ALA A 28 7.03 -3.72 2.00
CA ALA A 28 6.97 -2.61 1.04
C ALA A 28 6.98 -3.07 -0.41
N ASP A 29 5.85 -2.89 -1.06
CA ASP A 29 5.63 -2.87 -2.49
C ASP A 29 4.77 -1.63 -2.86
N PRO A 30 4.38 -1.41 -4.11
CA PRO A 30 3.60 -0.22 -4.47
C PRO A 30 2.25 -0.11 -3.78
N ASP A 31 1.53 -1.22 -3.59
CA ASP A 31 0.21 -1.20 -2.96
C ASP A 31 0.30 -0.95 -1.46
N ALA A 32 1.20 -1.65 -0.76
CA ALA A 32 1.48 -1.43 0.66
C ALA A 32 1.92 0.01 0.95
N LEU A 33 2.84 0.57 0.13
CA LEU A 33 3.33 1.94 0.26
C LEU A 33 2.21 2.98 0.09
N ALA A 34 1.35 2.81 -0.92
CA ALA A 34 0.22 3.69 -1.18
C ALA A 34 -0.84 3.59 -0.08
N SER A 35 -1.16 2.38 0.34
CA SER A 35 -2.14 2.08 1.37
C SER A 35 -1.71 2.65 2.73
N ALA A 36 -0.44 2.51 3.10
CA ALA A 36 0.11 3.11 4.32
C ALA A 36 0.04 4.65 4.28
N LEU A 37 0.35 5.26 3.13
CA LEU A 37 0.24 6.70 2.96
C LEU A 37 -1.22 7.19 3.09
N ALA A 38 -2.18 6.42 2.56
CA ALA A 38 -3.60 6.71 2.68
C ALA A 38 -4.10 6.56 4.12
N LEU A 39 -3.69 5.51 4.84
CA LEU A 39 -4.03 5.33 6.25
C LEU A 39 -3.47 6.49 7.09
N LYS A 40 -2.20 6.86 6.88
CA LYS A 40 -1.60 8.04 7.51
C LYS A 40 -2.42 9.31 7.23
N ARG A 41 -2.96 9.50 6.02
CA ARG A 41 -3.83 10.63 5.67
C ARG A 41 -5.17 10.56 6.40
N ILE A 42 -5.76 9.38 6.56
CA ILE A 42 -7.03 9.18 7.30
C ILE A 42 -6.85 9.53 8.79
N MET A 43 -5.71 9.20 9.37
CA MET A 43 -5.38 9.46 10.79
C MET A 43 -4.92 10.91 11.03
N ALA A 44 -4.58 11.65 9.99
CA ALA A 44 -4.03 13.00 10.09
C ALA A 44 -4.90 13.91 10.96
N HIS A 45 -4.24 14.69 11.83
CA HIS A 45 -4.87 15.60 12.80
C HIS A 45 -5.72 14.92 13.90
N ARG A 46 -5.75 13.58 13.97
CA ARG A 46 -6.47 12.83 15.01
C ARG A 46 -5.56 12.30 16.10
N VAL A 47 -4.35 11.92 15.73
CA VAL A 47 -3.36 11.33 16.61
C VAL A 47 -2.14 12.25 16.78
N ARG A 48 -1.25 11.91 17.73
CA ARG A 48 0.01 12.64 17.97
C ARG A 48 0.96 12.53 16.78
N GLY A 49 1.06 11.32 16.19
CA GLY A 49 1.94 11.06 15.07
C GLY A 49 1.69 9.71 14.42
N VAL A 50 2.08 9.59 13.16
CA VAL A 50 2.02 8.35 12.39
C VAL A 50 3.31 8.21 11.60
N ASP A 51 4.08 7.16 11.88
CA ASP A 51 5.25 6.78 11.11
C ASP A 51 4.96 5.52 10.27
N ILE A 52 5.57 5.43 9.08
CA ILE A 52 5.46 4.28 8.18
C ILE A 52 6.78 3.54 8.20
N PHE A 53 6.71 2.23 8.43
CA PHE A 53 7.86 1.36 8.46
C PHE A 53 7.70 0.18 7.52
N ARG A 54 8.75 -0.09 6.75
CA ARG A 54 8.89 -1.28 5.92
C ARG A 54 9.76 -2.32 6.64
N ILE A 55 9.41 -3.58 6.51
CA ILE A 55 10.19 -4.71 7.07
C ILE A 55 11.24 -5.24 6.09
N ASN A 56 11.13 -4.90 4.81
CA ASN A 56 11.99 -5.38 3.73
C ASN A 56 12.78 -4.23 3.07
N GLU A 57 13.86 -4.58 2.41
CA GLU A 57 14.53 -3.66 1.50
C GLU A 57 13.75 -3.51 0.19
N VAL A 58 13.74 -2.29 -0.32
CA VAL A 58 13.14 -1.97 -1.62
C VAL A 58 14.25 -1.90 -2.64
N THR A 59 14.25 -2.84 -3.59
CA THR A 59 15.31 -2.95 -4.60
C THR A 59 14.82 -2.66 -6.01
N ARG A 60 13.52 -2.82 -6.28
CA ARG A 60 12.95 -2.54 -7.60
C ARG A 60 13.05 -1.05 -7.93
N PRO A 61 13.55 -0.70 -9.13
CA PRO A 61 13.78 0.70 -9.50
C PRO A 61 12.51 1.56 -9.53
N ASP A 62 11.39 0.99 -9.98
CA ASP A 62 10.07 1.64 -9.99
C ASP A 62 9.55 1.93 -8.58
N ASN A 63 9.74 0.99 -7.63
CA ASN A 63 9.35 1.18 -6.24
C ASN A 63 10.22 2.27 -5.56
N LEU A 64 11.52 2.28 -5.84
CA LEU A 64 12.42 3.35 -5.38
C LEU A 64 12.04 4.71 -5.97
N ALA A 65 11.68 4.74 -7.26
CA ALA A 65 11.19 5.94 -7.92
C ALA A 65 9.86 6.42 -7.31
N MET A 66 8.94 5.50 -7.01
CA MET A 66 7.69 5.81 -6.31
C MET A 66 7.95 6.47 -4.95
N ILE A 67 8.78 5.86 -4.10
CA ILE A 67 9.14 6.41 -2.79
C ILE A 67 9.73 7.82 -2.95
N ARG A 68 10.68 7.98 -3.87
CA ARG A 68 11.38 9.25 -4.09
C ARG A 68 10.46 10.33 -4.64
N TYR A 69 9.74 10.07 -5.73
CA TYR A 69 8.94 11.09 -6.41
C TYR A 69 7.67 11.44 -5.66
N LEU A 70 7.07 10.49 -4.96
CA LEU A 70 5.88 10.73 -4.16
C LEU A 70 6.18 11.09 -2.70
N ARG A 71 7.47 11.17 -2.33
CA ARG A 71 7.95 11.55 -0.99
C ARG A 71 7.35 10.69 0.11
N ILE A 72 7.31 9.37 -0.11
CA ILE A 72 6.73 8.43 0.85
C ILE A 72 7.74 8.24 2.01
N PRO A 73 7.37 8.58 3.26
CA PRO A 73 8.30 8.56 4.39
C PRO A 73 8.40 7.16 5.03
N ALA A 74 8.66 6.12 4.22
CA ALA A 74 8.79 4.75 4.69
C ALA A 74 10.23 4.45 5.13
N LYS A 75 10.42 4.25 6.45
CA LYS A 75 11.72 3.91 7.08
C LYS A 75 11.82 2.40 7.25
N LEU A 76 13.04 1.87 7.42
CA LEU A 76 13.22 0.47 7.82
C LEU A 76 12.78 0.28 9.28
N TRP A 77 12.03 -0.79 9.54
CA TRP A 77 11.58 -1.12 10.89
C TRP A 77 12.77 -1.50 11.79
N GLN A 78 12.74 -1.04 13.00
CA GLN A 78 13.72 -1.31 14.05
C GLN A 78 12.93 -1.73 15.29
N PRO A 79 12.91 -3.04 15.64
CA PRO A 79 12.11 -3.56 16.77
C PRO A 79 12.40 -2.87 18.11
N GLU A 80 13.64 -2.46 18.34
CA GLU A 80 14.07 -1.73 19.53
C GLU A 80 13.40 -0.36 19.71
N LYS A 81 12.72 0.13 18.69
CA LYS A 81 11.94 1.38 18.73
C LYS A 81 10.45 1.17 18.97
N ALA A 82 10.02 -0.08 19.20
CA ALA A 82 8.60 -0.39 19.39
C ALA A 82 7.96 0.43 20.52
N ASP A 83 8.66 0.59 21.64
CA ASP A 83 8.19 1.34 22.83
C ASP A 83 7.92 2.83 22.57
N LEU A 84 8.35 3.36 21.42
CA LEU A 84 8.03 4.73 21.01
C LEU A 84 6.60 4.87 20.49
N TYR A 85 5.89 3.77 20.26
CA TYR A 85 4.56 3.74 19.66
C TYR A 85 3.56 3.10 20.61
N THR A 86 2.39 3.71 20.69
CA THR A 86 1.29 3.21 21.51
C THR A 86 0.41 2.21 20.76
N ASN A 87 0.43 2.29 19.43
CA ASN A 87 -0.46 1.52 18.56
C ASN A 87 0.24 1.10 17.27
N PHE A 88 -0.15 -0.06 16.75
CA PHE A 88 0.38 -0.62 15.53
C PHE A 88 -0.72 -0.88 14.51
N ALA A 89 -0.46 -0.53 13.26
CA ALA A 89 -1.32 -0.83 12.13
C ALA A 89 -0.56 -1.63 11.07
N MET A 90 -1.28 -2.49 10.38
CA MET A 90 -0.80 -3.22 9.22
C MET A 90 -1.70 -2.96 8.03
N VAL A 91 -1.12 -2.75 6.87
CA VAL A 91 -1.86 -2.66 5.61
C VAL A 91 -1.18 -3.51 4.56
N ASP A 92 -2.00 -4.11 3.70
CA ASP A 92 -1.56 -4.93 2.57
C ASP A 92 -0.74 -6.16 2.98
N SER A 93 -1.05 -6.69 4.14
CA SER A 93 -0.44 -7.90 4.68
C SER A 93 -1.24 -8.44 5.85
N GLN A 94 -0.89 -9.68 6.27
CA GLN A 94 -1.39 -10.31 7.49
C GLN A 94 -0.23 -10.74 8.38
N PRO A 95 -0.40 -10.83 9.73
CA PRO A 95 0.69 -11.10 10.66
C PRO A 95 1.51 -12.35 10.35
N HIS A 96 0.90 -13.37 9.75
CA HIS A 96 1.56 -14.62 9.40
C HIS A 96 2.33 -14.59 8.07
N HIS A 97 2.17 -13.52 7.26
CA HIS A 97 2.84 -13.43 5.96
C HIS A 97 4.35 -13.24 6.09
N ASN A 98 4.84 -12.70 7.21
CA ASN A 98 6.27 -12.51 7.40
C ASN A 98 6.67 -12.65 8.87
N PRO A 99 7.74 -13.42 9.19
CA PRO A 99 8.23 -13.57 10.57
C PRO A 99 8.58 -12.24 11.26
N ALA A 100 8.94 -11.20 10.53
CA ALA A 100 9.24 -9.89 11.09
C ALA A 100 8.03 -9.21 11.78
N PHE A 101 6.83 -9.70 11.56
CA PHE A 101 5.62 -9.25 12.25
C PHE A 101 5.32 -10.00 13.55
N GLN A 102 6.05 -11.08 13.84
CA GLN A 102 5.82 -11.88 15.04
C GLN A 102 6.06 -11.07 16.32
N GLY A 103 5.23 -11.31 17.32
CA GLY A 103 5.30 -10.62 18.61
C GLY A 103 4.72 -9.21 18.64
N ILE A 104 4.23 -8.71 17.50
CA ILE A 104 3.57 -7.41 17.43
C ILE A 104 2.05 -7.59 17.48
N THR A 105 1.41 -6.92 18.43
CA THR A 105 -0.06 -6.85 18.49
C THR A 105 -0.54 -5.67 17.65
N PHE A 106 -1.36 -5.95 16.65
CA PHE A 106 -1.90 -4.93 15.77
C PHE A 106 -3.28 -4.45 16.22
N ASP A 107 -3.49 -3.14 16.25
CA ASP A 107 -4.78 -2.51 16.55
C ASP A 107 -5.63 -2.34 15.28
N LEU A 108 -4.98 -2.34 14.11
CA LEU A 108 -5.65 -2.21 12.82
C LEU A 108 -4.96 -3.08 11.77
N ILE A 109 -5.78 -3.86 11.02
CA ILE A 109 -5.34 -4.65 9.87
C ILE A 109 -6.30 -4.38 8.71
N ILE A 110 -5.76 -3.97 7.55
CA ILE A 110 -6.51 -3.81 6.30
C ILE A 110 -5.75 -4.52 5.20
N ASP A 111 -6.38 -5.49 4.55
CA ASP A 111 -5.71 -6.33 3.55
C ASP A 111 -6.68 -6.86 2.50
N HIS A 112 -6.17 -7.18 1.31
CA HIS A 112 -6.94 -7.81 0.24
C HIS A 112 -6.51 -9.25 -0.06
N HIS A 113 -5.46 -9.75 0.59
CA HIS A 113 -4.97 -11.11 0.38
C HIS A 113 -5.94 -12.16 0.95
N PRO A 114 -5.95 -13.38 0.37
CA PRO A 114 -6.76 -14.47 0.88
C PRO A 114 -6.46 -14.80 2.34
N LEU A 115 -7.51 -15.18 3.07
CA LEU A 115 -7.37 -15.67 4.44
C LEU A 115 -6.80 -17.09 4.44
N THR A 116 -5.83 -17.36 5.29
CA THR A 116 -5.29 -18.70 5.52
C THR A 116 -6.06 -19.40 6.63
N ALA A 117 -6.57 -20.59 6.37
CA ALA A 117 -7.27 -21.37 7.37
C ALA A 117 -6.41 -21.61 8.61
N GLY A 118 -6.99 -21.38 9.79
CA GLY A 118 -6.28 -21.50 11.07
C GLY A 118 -5.36 -20.32 11.44
N GLN A 119 -5.24 -19.29 10.59
CA GLN A 119 -4.38 -18.13 10.81
C GLN A 119 -5.16 -16.82 10.62
N LEU A 120 -6.39 -16.78 11.14
CA LEU A 120 -7.23 -15.59 11.04
C LEU A 120 -6.61 -14.44 11.86
N PRO A 121 -6.28 -13.30 11.23
CA PRO A 121 -5.74 -12.17 11.94
C PRO A 121 -6.80 -11.57 12.88
N GLN A 122 -6.35 -11.15 14.06
CA GLN A 122 -7.19 -10.51 15.05
C GLN A 122 -6.65 -9.10 15.34
N ALA A 123 -7.53 -8.12 15.22
CA ALA A 123 -7.27 -6.74 15.60
C ALA A 123 -8.60 -6.06 15.96
N PRO A 124 -8.59 -5.04 16.85
CA PRO A 124 -9.78 -4.23 17.15
C PRO A 124 -10.46 -3.67 15.89
N PHE A 125 -9.67 -3.32 14.87
CA PHE A 125 -10.16 -3.05 13.54
C PHE A 125 -9.51 -4.01 12.55
N CYS A 126 -10.31 -4.90 11.96
CA CYS A 126 -9.83 -5.87 10.97
C CYS A 126 -10.78 -5.86 9.75
N ASP A 127 -10.23 -5.52 8.59
CA ASP A 127 -10.98 -5.52 7.33
C ASP A 127 -10.17 -6.20 6.22
N ILE A 128 -10.49 -7.46 5.95
CA ILE A 128 -9.81 -8.28 4.95
C ILE A 128 -10.81 -8.65 3.86
N ARG A 129 -10.47 -8.31 2.61
CA ARG A 129 -11.38 -8.49 1.46
C ARG A 129 -10.66 -9.06 0.23
N PRO A 130 -10.58 -10.37 0.12
CA PRO A 130 -9.94 -11.03 -1.03
C PRO A 130 -10.60 -10.77 -2.40
N GLY A 131 -11.80 -10.18 -2.41
CA GLY A 131 -12.49 -9.83 -3.66
C GLY A 131 -12.02 -8.52 -4.30
N PHE A 132 -11.14 -7.77 -3.65
CA PHE A 132 -10.53 -6.57 -4.22
C PHE A 132 -9.20 -6.91 -4.89
N GLY A 133 -8.89 -6.24 -5.99
CA GLY A 133 -7.63 -6.43 -6.70
C GLY A 133 -6.44 -5.76 -6.01
N ALA A 134 -6.67 -4.84 -5.06
CA ALA A 134 -5.64 -4.10 -4.35
C ALA A 134 -6.16 -3.52 -3.02
N THR A 135 -5.32 -3.45 -2.00
CA THR A 135 -5.61 -2.72 -0.75
C THR A 135 -5.75 -1.21 -1.02
N SER A 136 -5.04 -0.66 -2.00
CA SER A 136 -5.22 0.73 -2.47
C SER A 136 -6.65 1.03 -2.93
N THR A 137 -7.36 0.04 -3.46
CA THR A 137 -8.79 0.19 -3.78
C THR A 137 -9.62 0.36 -2.52
N MET A 138 -9.40 -0.48 -1.50
CA MET A 138 -10.07 -0.37 -0.21
C MET A 138 -9.81 1.00 0.43
N MET A 139 -8.55 1.45 0.44
CA MET A 139 -8.15 2.74 0.98
C MET A 139 -8.78 3.91 0.21
N THR A 140 -8.89 3.81 -1.10
CA THR A 140 -9.59 4.80 -1.93
C THR A 140 -11.07 4.91 -1.56
N ARG A 141 -11.75 3.79 -1.33
CA ARG A 141 -13.15 3.79 -0.88
C ARG A 141 -13.32 4.38 0.51
N TYR A 142 -12.37 4.17 1.42
CA TYR A 142 -12.38 4.85 2.71
C TYR A 142 -12.22 6.36 2.57
N LEU A 143 -11.27 6.83 1.76
CA LEU A 143 -11.09 8.26 1.50
C LEU A 143 -12.37 8.90 0.94
N GLN A 144 -13.02 8.25 -0.05
CA GLN A 144 -14.29 8.69 -0.62
C GLN A 144 -15.40 8.76 0.44
N GLY A 145 -15.59 7.67 1.19
CA GLY A 145 -16.65 7.59 2.19
C GLY A 145 -16.46 8.50 3.39
N LEU A 146 -15.23 8.83 3.74
CA LEU A 146 -14.86 9.82 4.76
C LEU A 146 -14.85 11.26 4.22
N ARG A 147 -15.07 11.44 2.92
CA ARG A 147 -14.98 12.74 2.22
C ARG A 147 -13.62 13.40 2.37
N ILE A 148 -12.55 12.59 2.39
CA ILE A 148 -11.18 13.07 2.42
C ILE A 148 -10.65 13.10 0.99
N LYS A 149 -10.45 14.31 0.46
CA LYS A 149 -9.88 14.47 -0.88
C LYS A 149 -8.37 14.20 -0.82
N PRO A 150 -7.83 13.23 -1.59
CA PRO A 150 -6.40 13.01 -1.68
C PRO A 150 -5.75 14.12 -2.53
N GLY A 151 -4.54 14.52 -2.13
CA GLY A 151 -3.71 15.39 -2.97
C GLY A 151 -3.09 14.59 -4.13
N PRO A 152 -2.44 15.28 -5.11
CA PRO A 152 -1.91 14.63 -6.31
C PRO A 152 -0.92 13.51 -6.01
N LEU A 153 -0.03 13.66 -5.02
CA LEU A 153 0.95 12.62 -4.67
C LEU A 153 0.27 11.35 -4.15
N LEU A 154 -0.70 11.48 -3.24
CA LEU A 154 -1.43 10.33 -2.70
C LEU A 154 -2.30 9.68 -3.76
N SER A 155 -2.96 10.47 -4.61
CA SER A 155 -3.77 9.93 -5.71
C SER A 155 -2.91 9.13 -6.71
N THR A 156 -1.71 9.64 -7.03
CA THR A 156 -0.75 8.95 -7.89
C THR A 156 -0.24 7.67 -7.25
N ALA A 157 0.03 7.68 -5.93
CA ALA A 157 0.46 6.50 -5.20
C ALA A 157 -0.60 5.39 -5.25
N LEU A 158 -1.84 5.70 -4.86
CA LEU A 158 -2.96 4.75 -4.86
C LEU A 158 -3.26 4.21 -6.27
N LEU A 159 -3.22 5.08 -7.26
CA LEU A 159 -3.44 4.70 -8.65
C LEU A 159 -2.33 3.75 -9.15
N TYR A 160 -1.08 3.99 -8.76
CA TYR A 160 0.03 3.10 -9.10
C TYR A 160 -0.05 1.77 -8.34
N GLY A 161 -0.46 1.76 -7.06
CA GLY A 161 -0.72 0.55 -6.28
C GLY A 161 -1.78 -0.35 -6.95
N ILE A 162 -2.96 0.21 -7.30
CA ILE A 162 -3.99 -0.54 -8.02
C ILE A 162 -3.44 -1.11 -9.33
N ARG A 163 -2.71 -0.29 -10.09
CA ARG A 163 -2.14 -0.69 -11.37
C ARG A 163 -1.19 -1.89 -11.24
N THR A 164 -0.29 -1.88 -10.27
CA THR A 164 0.72 -2.94 -10.10
C THR A 164 0.10 -4.23 -9.63
N ASP A 165 -0.80 -4.17 -8.67
CA ASP A 165 -1.42 -5.34 -8.06
C ASP A 165 -2.38 -6.06 -9.00
N THR A 166 -3.13 -5.30 -9.78
CA THR A 166 -4.02 -5.85 -10.80
C THR A 166 -3.31 -6.18 -12.11
N ALA A 167 -1.98 -5.96 -12.22
CA ALA A 167 -1.25 -6.02 -13.49
C ALA A 167 -1.94 -5.24 -14.61
N THR A 168 -2.38 -4.02 -14.31
CA THR A 168 -3.16 -3.16 -15.22
C THR A 168 -4.49 -3.80 -15.63
N PHE A 169 -5.15 -4.48 -14.68
CA PHE A 169 -6.41 -5.23 -14.83
C PHE A 169 -6.31 -6.51 -15.69
N GLU A 170 -5.11 -7.01 -15.96
CA GLU A 170 -4.89 -8.24 -16.72
C GLU A 170 -4.98 -9.50 -15.85
N ARG A 171 -4.57 -9.41 -14.56
CA ARG A 171 -4.49 -10.56 -13.65
C ARG A 171 -5.67 -10.65 -12.70
N SER A 172 -6.00 -9.57 -12.05
CA SER A 172 -7.08 -9.45 -11.08
C SER A 172 -7.62 -8.03 -11.14
N GLY A 173 -8.84 -7.84 -10.74
CA GLY A 173 -9.45 -6.53 -10.71
C GLY A 173 -10.93 -6.64 -11.01
N GLY A 174 -11.72 -6.11 -10.09
CA GLY A 174 -13.17 -6.04 -10.18
C GLY A 174 -13.66 -4.65 -10.56
N GLU A 175 -14.96 -4.50 -10.59
CA GLU A 175 -15.62 -3.23 -10.85
C GLU A 175 -15.21 -2.15 -9.83
N ASP A 176 -14.94 -2.56 -8.59
CA ASP A 176 -14.51 -1.66 -7.52
C ASP A 176 -13.13 -1.07 -7.77
N ASP A 177 -12.19 -1.88 -8.28
CA ASP A 177 -10.83 -1.44 -8.63
C ASP A 177 -10.89 -0.45 -9.79
N LEU A 178 -11.70 -0.73 -10.80
CA LEU A 178 -11.89 0.16 -11.93
C LEU A 178 -12.52 1.50 -11.51
N ARG A 179 -13.53 1.46 -10.66
CA ARG A 179 -14.18 2.68 -10.12
C ARG A 179 -13.22 3.52 -9.28
N ALA A 180 -12.40 2.87 -8.43
CA ALA A 180 -11.38 3.54 -7.65
C ALA A 180 -10.32 4.19 -8.56
N TYR A 181 -9.85 3.46 -9.56
CA TYR A 181 -8.89 3.95 -10.54
C TYR A 181 -9.41 5.17 -11.31
N GLN A 182 -10.65 5.11 -11.82
CA GLN A 182 -11.31 6.21 -12.52
C GLN A 182 -11.48 7.46 -11.64
N TRP A 183 -11.70 7.27 -10.34
CA TRP A 183 -11.79 8.40 -9.44
C TRP A 183 -10.42 9.02 -9.17
N LEU A 184 -9.40 8.20 -8.94
CA LEU A 184 -8.04 8.66 -8.63
C LEU A 184 -7.38 9.38 -9.81
N ILE A 185 -7.60 8.93 -11.04
CA ILE A 185 -6.96 9.52 -12.23
C ILE A 185 -7.30 11.00 -12.42
N LYS A 186 -8.45 11.44 -11.90
CA LYS A 186 -8.88 12.85 -11.93
C LYS A 186 -8.05 13.75 -11.00
N HIS A 187 -7.32 13.15 -10.06
CA HIS A 187 -6.57 13.84 -9.03
C HIS A 187 -5.06 13.54 -9.09
N ALA A 188 -4.68 12.48 -9.79
CA ALA A 188 -3.30 12.03 -9.90
C ALA A 188 -2.45 12.93 -10.80
N ASP A 189 -1.15 12.97 -10.53
CA ASP A 189 -0.17 13.63 -11.40
C ASP A 189 0.31 12.63 -12.47
N ALA A 190 -0.19 12.79 -13.70
CA ALA A 190 0.14 11.94 -14.83
C ALA A 190 1.63 11.98 -15.21
N THR A 191 2.32 13.10 -14.92
CA THR A 191 3.75 13.23 -15.18
C THR A 191 4.57 12.41 -14.21
N LEU A 192 4.27 12.48 -12.91
CA LEU A 192 4.89 11.65 -11.90
C LEU A 192 4.62 10.18 -12.13
N LEU A 193 3.37 9.81 -12.46
CA LEU A 193 3.01 8.43 -12.77
C LEU A 193 3.87 7.87 -13.92
N ARG A 194 3.95 8.61 -15.04
CA ARG A 194 4.79 8.19 -16.19
C ARG A 194 6.28 8.07 -15.80
N ARG A 195 6.79 8.96 -14.94
CA ARG A 195 8.19 8.88 -14.48
C ARG A 195 8.42 7.63 -13.64
N ILE A 196 7.49 7.25 -12.76
CA ILE A 196 7.59 6.03 -11.96
C ILE A 196 7.58 4.81 -12.89
N ILE A 197 6.61 4.70 -13.78
CA ILE A 197 6.49 3.57 -14.73
C ILE A 197 7.75 3.43 -15.59
N ARG A 198 8.30 4.53 -16.10
CA ARG A 198 9.52 4.49 -16.93
C ARG A 198 10.79 4.20 -16.15
N SER A 199 10.73 4.18 -14.82
CA SER A 199 11.87 3.85 -13.96
C SER A 199 12.01 2.34 -13.71
N GLU A 200 11.17 1.51 -14.31
CA GLU A 200 11.18 0.05 -14.14
C GLU A 200 12.52 -0.59 -14.53
N TYR A 201 13.24 0.02 -15.49
CA TYR A 201 14.52 -0.48 -15.99
C TYR A 201 15.69 0.41 -15.59
N LEU A 202 16.72 -0.17 -14.99
CA LEU A 202 17.98 0.53 -14.73
C LEU A 202 18.81 0.62 -16.02
N ARG A 203 19.37 1.81 -16.28
CA ARG A 203 20.34 1.98 -17.36
C ARG A 203 21.52 1.01 -17.27
N ALA A 204 21.91 0.63 -16.05
CA ALA A 204 22.97 -0.34 -15.79
C ALA A 204 22.64 -1.76 -16.35
N TRP A 205 21.38 -2.07 -16.65
CA TRP A 205 20.99 -3.35 -17.24
C TRP A 205 21.16 -3.41 -18.78
N LEU A 206 21.35 -2.26 -19.45
CA LEU A 206 21.50 -2.22 -20.91
C LEU A 206 22.64 -3.13 -21.44
N PRO A 207 23.83 -3.23 -20.79
CA PRO A 207 24.86 -4.15 -21.22
C PRO A 207 24.45 -5.64 -21.10
N LEU A 208 23.62 -5.97 -20.08
CA LEU A 208 23.09 -7.32 -19.89
C LEU A 208 22.09 -7.67 -20.98
N PHE A 209 21.16 -6.78 -21.30
CA PHE A 209 20.23 -6.97 -22.40
C PHE A 209 20.96 -7.10 -23.74
N SER A 210 21.96 -6.24 -24.01
CA SER A 210 22.77 -6.35 -25.22
C SER A 210 23.46 -7.71 -25.34
N ARG A 211 24.02 -8.24 -24.25
CA ARG A 211 24.58 -9.61 -24.23
C ARG A 211 23.55 -10.68 -24.48
N ALA A 212 22.38 -10.59 -23.79
CA ALA A 212 21.30 -11.54 -23.96
C ALA A 212 20.82 -11.58 -25.42
N PHE A 213 20.57 -10.43 -26.03
CA PHE A 213 20.16 -10.35 -27.45
C PHE A 213 21.21 -10.92 -28.42
N ARG A 214 22.50 -10.73 -28.16
CA ARG A 214 23.58 -11.32 -28.99
C ARG A 214 23.70 -12.83 -28.83
N SER A 215 23.22 -13.39 -27.72
CA SER A 215 23.24 -14.85 -27.47
C SER A 215 22.00 -15.57 -27.94
N LEU A 216 20.98 -14.86 -28.44
CA LEU A 216 19.80 -15.48 -29.02
C LEU A 216 20.17 -16.35 -30.19
N ARG A 217 19.76 -17.61 -30.13
CA ARG A 217 19.85 -18.58 -31.24
C ARG A 217 18.45 -18.85 -31.74
N ASP A 218 18.29 -18.90 -33.05
CA ASP A 218 17.05 -19.33 -33.66
C ASP A 218 16.89 -20.84 -33.45
N CYS A 219 16.07 -21.24 -32.50
CA CYS A 219 15.72 -22.62 -32.24
C CYS A 219 14.54 -22.97 -33.15
N ARG A 220 14.81 -23.20 -34.43
CA ARG A 220 13.84 -23.84 -35.33
C ARG A 220 13.70 -25.28 -34.92
N GLY A 221 12.63 -25.58 -34.17
CA GLY A 221 12.13 -26.91 -33.92
C GLY A 221 10.91 -27.16 -34.77
#